data_7060dbdfb15bcc82193c6a7b5dc2bc7c
#
_entry.id   7060dbdfb15bcc82193c6a7b5dc2bc7c
#
_cell.length_a   1.000
_cell.length_b   1.000
_cell.length_c   1.000
_cell.angle_alpha   90.00
_cell.angle_beta   90.00
_cell.angle_gamma   90.00
#
_symmetry.space_group_name_H-M   'P 1'
#
loop_
_entity.id
_entity.type
_entity.pdbx_description
1 polymer ?
#
loop_
_entity_poly.entity_id
_entity_poly.type
_entity_poly.pdbx_seq_one_letter_code
_entity_poly.pdbx_strand_id
1 'polypeptide(L)'
;MIGGFMYSYVLQDWITVRGDVSVSAITQAEHDVMGVAPFQDAVFWLEIRAVTNGGANAPAVNLAYETSPSKDESLFVPMVAAFDMMSVFSGSPPAANPQVTKVLLAQNPDCPLGRWLRWKITVPGTISQTWDATFRILVCCNAAATVAQP
;
A
#
# COMPACT_ATOMS: atom_id res chain seq x y z
N MET A 1 -19.78 22.23 -14.58
CA MET A 1 -19.28 21.24 -13.60
C MET A 1 -17.92 20.77 -14.08
N ILE A 2 -16.92 20.90 -13.24
CA ILE A 2 -15.57 20.44 -13.54
C ILE A 2 -15.49 19.01 -13.03
N GLY A 3 -15.45 18.04 -13.94
CA GLY A 3 -15.26 16.63 -13.59
C GLY A 3 -13.77 16.35 -13.34
N GLY A 4 -13.47 15.64 -12.26
CA GLY A 4 -12.17 15.01 -12.10
C GLY A 4 -12.03 13.82 -13.05
N PHE A 5 -10.80 13.49 -13.41
CA PHE A 5 -10.51 12.29 -14.19
C PHE A 5 -9.97 11.22 -13.26
N MET A 6 -10.55 10.04 -13.33
CA MET A 6 -10.08 8.86 -12.60
C MET A 6 -9.28 7.95 -13.52
N TYR A 7 -8.13 7.54 -13.03
CA TYR A 7 -7.24 6.63 -13.73
C TYR A 7 -7.02 5.39 -12.87
N SER A 8 -7.05 4.23 -13.49
CA SER A 8 -6.81 2.96 -12.81
C SER A 8 -5.49 2.36 -13.24
N TYR A 9 -4.72 1.90 -12.27
CA TYR A 9 -3.40 1.30 -12.48
C TYR A 9 -3.24 0.04 -11.64
N VAL A 10 -2.32 -0.80 -12.07
CA VAL A 10 -1.81 -1.91 -11.26
C VAL A 10 -0.57 -1.40 -10.54
N LEU A 11 -0.66 -1.15 -9.24
CA LEU A 11 0.52 -0.79 -8.45
C LEU A 11 1.43 -1.99 -8.26
N GLN A 12 0.84 -3.16 -8.00
CA GLN A 12 1.54 -4.42 -7.88
C GLN A 12 0.66 -5.54 -8.43
N ASP A 13 1.11 -6.22 -9.48
CA ASP A 13 0.46 -7.45 -9.93
C ASP A 13 0.74 -8.60 -8.97
N TRP A 14 0.05 -9.71 -9.13
CA TRP A 14 0.18 -10.84 -8.23
C TRP A 14 1.63 -11.19 -7.96
N ILE A 15 2.00 -11.14 -6.68
CA ILE A 15 3.33 -11.45 -6.19
C ILE A 15 3.23 -12.24 -4.88
N THR A 16 4.17 -13.12 -4.67
CA THR A 16 4.40 -13.75 -3.37
C THR A 16 5.72 -13.24 -2.83
N VAL A 17 5.66 -12.55 -1.69
CA VAL A 17 6.83 -12.11 -0.95
C VAL A 17 7.03 -13.01 0.25
N ARG A 18 8.30 -13.27 0.60
CA ARG A 18 8.68 -14.13 1.72
C ARG A 18 9.76 -13.46 2.54
N GLY A 19 9.67 -13.62 3.83
CA GLY A 19 10.70 -13.24 4.76
C GLY A 19 10.97 -14.33 5.78
N ASP A 20 12.00 -14.14 6.56
CA ASP A 20 12.44 -15.05 7.61
C ASP A 20 12.85 -14.27 8.85
N VAL A 21 13.52 -14.96 9.79
CA VAL A 21 13.98 -14.35 11.04
C VAL A 21 14.91 -13.15 10.85
N SER A 22 15.54 -13.02 9.68
CA SER A 22 16.44 -11.92 9.34
C SER A 22 15.83 -10.85 8.43
N VAL A 23 14.68 -11.13 7.84
CA VAL A 23 13.99 -10.22 6.89
C VAL A 23 12.64 -9.81 7.46
N SER A 24 12.61 -8.66 8.10
CA SER A 24 11.42 -8.09 8.74
C SER A 24 10.72 -7.00 7.94
N ALA A 25 11.30 -6.57 6.82
CA ALA A 25 10.72 -5.56 5.95
C ALA A 25 11.04 -5.84 4.49
N ILE A 26 10.04 -5.68 3.63
CA ILE A 26 10.18 -5.78 2.17
C ILE A 26 9.46 -4.59 1.55
N THR A 27 10.16 -3.87 0.69
CA THR A 27 9.59 -2.77 -0.09
C THR A 27 9.44 -3.16 -1.54
N GLN A 28 8.50 -2.50 -2.23
CA GLN A 28 8.39 -2.60 -3.68
C GLN A 28 9.72 -2.28 -4.35
N ALA A 29 10.06 -3.02 -5.39
CA ALA A 29 11.29 -2.78 -6.14
C ALA A 29 11.30 -1.36 -6.74
N GLU A 30 12.46 -0.69 -6.71
CA GLU A 30 12.58 0.70 -7.14
C GLU A 30 12.06 0.94 -8.56
N HIS A 31 12.29 0.01 -9.48
CA HIS A 31 11.82 0.14 -10.86
C HIS A 31 10.29 0.02 -11.02
N ASP A 32 9.60 -0.53 -10.01
CA ASP A 32 8.15 -0.69 -10.01
C ASP A 32 7.42 0.42 -9.23
N VAL A 33 8.18 1.32 -8.60
CA VAL A 33 7.63 2.47 -7.88
C VAL A 33 6.86 3.36 -8.87
N MET A 34 5.61 3.64 -8.54
CA MET A 34 4.69 4.34 -9.44
C MET A 34 4.82 5.85 -9.35
N GLY A 35 4.93 6.53 -10.48
CA GLY A 35 4.85 7.99 -10.58
C GLY A 35 3.39 8.46 -10.54
N VAL A 36 3.07 9.35 -9.59
CA VAL A 36 1.70 9.86 -9.37
C VAL A 36 1.63 11.39 -9.38
N ALA A 37 2.61 12.03 -10.01
CA ALA A 37 2.75 13.50 -10.00
C ALA A 37 1.48 14.29 -10.39
N PRO A 38 0.65 13.87 -11.37
CA PRO A 38 -0.56 14.63 -11.72
C PRO A 38 -1.76 14.36 -10.80
N PHE A 39 -1.62 13.46 -9.81
CA PHE A 39 -2.73 13.03 -8.98
C PHE A 39 -2.69 13.67 -7.59
N GLN A 40 -3.86 13.87 -7.00
CA GLN A 40 -4.00 14.39 -5.65
C GLN A 40 -4.57 13.38 -4.67
N ASP A 41 -5.33 12.41 -5.16
CA ASP A 41 -6.01 11.40 -4.36
C ASP A 41 -5.73 10.02 -4.93
N ALA A 42 -5.74 9.01 -4.06
CA ALA A 42 -5.64 7.61 -4.44
C ALA A 42 -6.58 6.75 -3.61
N VAL A 43 -7.14 5.74 -4.26
CA VAL A 43 -7.91 4.69 -3.58
C VAL A 43 -7.28 3.36 -3.98
N PHE A 44 -6.91 2.58 -2.97
CA PHE A 44 -6.22 1.31 -3.14
C PHE A 44 -7.18 0.14 -2.92
N TRP A 45 -7.11 -0.85 -3.80
CA TRP A 45 -7.74 -2.15 -3.61
C TRP A 45 -6.66 -3.20 -3.45
N LEU A 46 -6.54 -3.73 -2.25
CA LEU A 46 -5.65 -4.84 -1.94
C LEU A 46 -6.45 -6.14 -2.00
N GLU A 47 -6.06 -7.02 -2.89
CA GLU A 47 -6.53 -8.40 -2.94
C GLU A 47 -5.48 -9.33 -2.35
N ILE A 48 -5.88 -10.13 -1.36
CA ILE A 48 -5.00 -11.09 -0.69
C ILE A 48 -5.44 -12.49 -1.04
N ARG A 49 -4.52 -13.31 -1.53
CA ARG A 49 -4.77 -14.72 -1.83
C ARG A 49 -4.30 -15.64 -0.70
N ALA A 50 -3.19 -15.31 -0.09
CA ALA A 50 -2.64 -16.05 1.03
C ALA A 50 -1.74 -15.16 1.87
N VAL A 51 -1.80 -15.33 3.18
CA VAL A 51 -0.86 -14.73 4.14
C VAL A 51 -0.58 -15.79 5.18
N THR A 52 0.68 -16.11 5.39
CA THR A 52 1.09 -17.04 6.44
C THR A 52 2.19 -16.42 7.30
N ASN A 53 2.09 -16.65 8.59
CA ASN A 53 3.13 -16.34 9.54
C ASN A 53 3.13 -17.46 10.57
N GLY A 54 4.21 -18.26 10.60
CA GLY A 54 4.25 -19.48 11.40
C GLY A 54 4.35 -19.21 12.90
N GLY A 55 3.48 -19.84 13.68
CA GLY A 55 3.53 -19.83 15.13
C GLY A 55 2.26 -19.30 15.81
N ALA A 56 2.01 -19.76 17.05
CA ALA A 56 0.81 -19.44 17.80
C ALA A 56 0.71 -17.96 18.24
N ASN A 57 1.85 -17.27 18.27
CA ASN A 57 1.93 -15.85 18.60
C ASN A 57 2.63 -15.09 17.45
N ALA A 58 2.31 -15.45 16.22
CA ALA A 58 2.90 -14.84 15.06
C ALA A 58 2.66 -13.32 15.03
N PRO A 59 3.69 -12.50 14.81
CA PRO A 59 3.49 -11.07 14.64
C PRO A 59 2.67 -10.79 13.38
N ALA A 60 2.02 -9.63 13.37
CA ALA A 60 1.25 -9.17 12.23
C ALA A 60 2.13 -9.01 10.98
N VAL A 61 1.54 -9.24 9.81
CA VAL A 61 2.14 -8.90 8.52
C VAL A 61 1.51 -7.60 8.07
N ASN A 62 2.18 -6.49 8.33
CA ASN A 62 1.63 -5.16 8.10
C ASN A 62 1.99 -4.64 6.71
N LEU A 63 0.99 -4.12 6.00
CA LEU A 63 1.19 -3.43 4.73
C LEU A 63 0.91 -1.95 4.89
N ALA A 64 1.81 -1.12 4.38
CA ALA A 64 1.67 0.32 4.31
C ALA A 64 1.80 0.79 2.86
N TYR A 65 1.08 1.87 2.55
CA TYR A 65 1.31 2.63 1.32
C TYR A 65 2.13 3.85 1.67
N GLU A 66 3.23 4.03 0.95
CA GLU A 66 4.17 5.11 1.18
C GLU A 66 4.27 6.03 -0.02
N THR A 67 4.53 7.30 0.24
CA THR A 67 4.74 8.32 -0.78
C THR A 67 6.04 9.09 -0.54
N SER A 68 6.58 9.67 -1.61
CA SER A 68 7.82 10.43 -1.56
C SER A 68 7.87 11.47 -2.69
N PRO A 69 8.53 12.63 -2.47
CA PRO A 69 8.79 13.60 -3.53
C PRO A 69 9.86 13.13 -4.53
N SER A 70 10.69 12.18 -4.13
CA SER A 70 11.76 11.61 -4.98
C SER A 70 11.84 10.10 -4.80
N LYS A 71 12.68 9.43 -5.57
CA LYS A 71 12.94 7.99 -5.39
C LYS A 71 13.98 7.69 -4.30
N ASP A 72 14.39 8.67 -3.53
CA ASP A 72 15.28 8.46 -2.40
C ASP A 72 14.56 7.64 -1.32
N GLU A 73 15.13 6.49 -0.98
CA GLU A 73 14.59 5.56 0.01
C GLU A 73 14.29 6.23 1.35
N SER A 74 15.13 7.17 1.76
CA SER A 74 15.02 7.86 3.05
C SER A 74 13.84 8.83 3.14
N LEU A 75 13.24 9.20 1.99
CA LEU A 75 12.17 10.19 1.92
C LEU A 75 10.75 9.58 1.85
N PHE A 76 10.65 8.25 1.74
CA PHE A 76 9.36 7.60 1.73
C PHE A 76 8.73 7.60 3.12
N VAL A 77 7.49 8.07 3.18
CA VAL A 77 6.70 8.14 4.42
C VAL A 77 5.34 7.46 4.22
N PRO A 78 4.79 6.80 5.25
CA PRO A 78 3.47 6.21 5.16
C PRO A 78 2.39 7.30 5.06
N MET A 79 1.42 7.07 4.18
CA MET A 79 0.28 7.99 3.98
C MET A 79 -0.85 7.73 4.96
N VAL A 80 -1.02 6.48 5.36
CA VAL A 80 -2.01 6.03 6.32
C VAL A 80 -1.38 5.00 7.24
N ALA A 81 -2.02 4.72 8.37
CA ALA A 81 -1.56 3.68 9.27
C ALA A 81 -1.48 2.33 8.54
N ALA A 82 -0.39 1.60 8.78
CA ALA A 82 -0.25 0.24 8.28
C ALA A 82 -1.35 -0.66 8.86
N PHE A 83 -1.81 -1.61 8.08
CA PHE A 83 -2.83 -2.56 8.52
C PHE A 83 -2.31 -3.99 8.42
N ASP A 84 -2.86 -4.85 9.28
CA ASP A 84 -2.48 -6.25 9.35
C ASP A 84 -3.20 -7.08 8.27
N MET A 85 -2.42 -7.60 7.31
CA MET A 85 -2.94 -8.45 6.24
C MET A 85 -3.50 -9.78 6.78
N MET A 86 -2.99 -10.27 7.90
CA MET A 86 -3.50 -11.49 8.53
C MET A 86 -4.93 -11.31 9.01
N SER A 87 -5.26 -10.15 9.61
CA SER A 87 -6.62 -9.86 10.08
C SER A 87 -7.61 -9.71 8.92
N VAL A 88 -7.17 -9.19 7.78
CA VAL A 88 -7.99 -9.08 6.57
C VAL A 88 -8.31 -10.46 5.99
N PHE A 89 -7.34 -11.35 5.96
CA PHE A 89 -7.45 -12.64 5.28
C PHE A 89 -8.04 -13.74 6.17
N SER A 90 -7.65 -13.81 7.43
CA SER A 90 -8.00 -14.91 8.33
C SER A 90 -8.67 -14.49 9.64
N GLY A 91 -9.04 -13.22 9.76
CA GLY A 91 -9.80 -12.74 10.91
C GLY A 91 -11.15 -13.45 11.07
N SER A 92 -11.72 -13.42 12.27
CA SER A 92 -13.04 -14.04 12.53
C SER A 92 -13.99 -12.99 13.14
N PRO A 93 -14.94 -12.41 12.36
CA PRO A 93 -15.11 -12.64 10.92
C PRO A 93 -13.96 -12.05 10.09
N PRO A 94 -13.67 -12.63 8.93
CA PRO A 94 -12.67 -12.05 8.05
C PRO A 94 -13.09 -10.65 7.60
N ALA A 95 -12.15 -9.73 7.58
CA ALA A 95 -12.39 -8.40 7.03
C ALA A 95 -12.62 -8.49 5.52
N ALA A 96 -13.19 -7.43 4.94
CA ALA A 96 -13.49 -7.41 3.53
C ALA A 96 -12.22 -7.60 2.68
N ASN A 97 -12.28 -8.55 1.75
CA ASN A 97 -11.26 -8.77 0.72
C ASN A 97 -11.93 -8.58 -0.66
N PRO A 98 -11.60 -7.55 -1.45
CA PRO A 98 -10.45 -6.66 -1.29
C PRO A 98 -10.60 -5.64 -0.14
N GLN A 99 -9.44 -5.33 0.46
CA GLN A 99 -9.33 -4.24 1.43
C GLN A 99 -9.18 -2.91 0.70
N VAL A 100 -10.11 -2.00 0.92
CA VAL A 100 -10.11 -0.68 0.28
C VAL A 100 -9.56 0.36 1.23
N THR A 101 -8.51 1.07 0.79
CA THR A 101 -7.90 2.15 1.55
C THR A 101 -7.94 3.44 0.73
N LYS A 102 -8.45 4.51 1.33
CA LYS A 102 -8.58 5.82 0.70
C LYS A 102 -7.51 6.76 1.24
N VAL A 103 -6.80 7.41 0.34
CA VAL A 103 -5.88 8.51 0.64
C VAL A 103 -6.39 9.73 -0.11
N LEU A 104 -7.25 10.49 0.56
CA LEU A 104 -7.92 11.64 -0.02
C LEU A 104 -7.33 12.92 0.58
N LEU A 105 -6.98 13.87 -0.27
CA LEU A 105 -6.41 15.16 0.15
C LEU A 105 -7.30 15.85 1.19
N ALA A 106 -8.61 15.79 1.02
CA ALA A 106 -9.56 16.39 1.95
C ALA A 106 -9.57 15.70 3.33
N GLN A 107 -9.16 14.44 3.42
CA GLN A 107 -9.15 13.65 4.66
C GLN A 107 -7.78 13.58 5.30
N ASN A 108 -6.71 13.65 4.48
CA ASN A 108 -5.32 13.53 4.92
C ASN A 108 -4.48 14.71 4.42
N PRO A 109 -4.80 15.96 4.83
CA PRO A 109 -4.09 17.13 4.33
C PRO A 109 -2.62 17.19 4.76
N ASP A 110 -2.27 16.52 5.85
CA ASP A 110 -0.90 16.53 6.38
C ASP A 110 0.04 15.57 5.65
N CYS A 111 -0.52 14.61 4.91
CA CYS A 111 0.26 13.68 4.12
C CYS A 111 -0.41 13.42 2.76
N PRO A 112 -0.41 14.41 1.87
CA PRO A 112 -0.94 14.25 0.51
C PRO A 112 -0.02 13.34 -0.30
N LEU A 113 -0.53 12.87 -1.46
CA LEU A 113 0.30 12.16 -2.42
C LEU A 113 1.51 13.03 -2.83
N GLY A 114 2.70 12.46 -2.70
CA GLY A 114 3.90 13.00 -3.29
C GLY A 114 3.99 12.64 -4.78
N ARG A 115 5.20 12.64 -5.32
CA ARG A 115 5.44 12.31 -6.72
C ARG A 115 5.47 10.81 -7.00
N TRP A 116 5.88 10.01 -5.98
CA TRP A 116 6.11 8.58 -6.08
C TRP A 116 5.29 7.83 -5.06
N LEU A 117 4.86 6.65 -5.41
CA LEU A 117 4.01 5.77 -4.62
C LEU A 117 4.58 4.36 -4.63
N ARG A 118 4.64 3.72 -3.46
CA ARG A 118 5.03 2.32 -3.31
C ARG A 118 4.29 1.65 -2.16
N TRP A 119 4.38 0.34 -2.10
CA TRP A 119 3.99 -0.45 -0.93
C TRP A 119 5.21 -0.89 -0.12
N LYS A 120 4.98 -1.11 1.17
CA LYS A 120 5.95 -1.68 2.09
C LYS A 120 5.28 -2.66 3.03
N ILE A 121 5.87 -3.84 3.19
CA ILE A 121 5.46 -4.82 4.20
C ILE A 121 6.48 -4.81 5.33
N THR A 122 5.96 -4.83 6.56
CA THR A 122 6.75 -4.94 7.78
C THR A 122 6.16 -6.01 8.68
N VAL A 123 7.02 -6.82 9.28
CA VAL A 123 6.64 -7.80 10.29
C VAL A 123 7.30 -7.37 11.59
N PRO A 124 6.55 -6.71 12.51
CA PRO A 124 7.10 -6.20 13.76
C PRO A 124 7.37 -7.33 14.75
N GLY A 125 8.28 -7.08 15.67
CA GLY A 125 8.59 -7.99 16.76
C GLY A 125 9.60 -9.08 16.38
N THR A 126 9.67 -10.12 17.21
CA THR A 126 10.57 -11.24 16.98
C THR A 126 9.92 -12.24 16.03
N ILE A 127 10.54 -12.41 14.88
CA ILE A 127 10.13 -13.41 13.90
C ILE A 127 10.80 -14.72 14.26
N SER A 128 10.02 -15.74 14.56
CA SER A 128 10.55 -17.07 14.91
C SER A 128 10.54 -18.07 13.75
N GLN A 129 9.83 -17.73 12.68
CA GLN A 129 9.65 -18.60 11.51
C GLN A 129 9.56 -17.76 10.23
N THR A 130 9.46 -18.45 9.11
CA THR A 130 9.21 -17.79 7.83
C THR A 130 7.78 -17.25 7.76
N TRP A 131 7.62 -16.14 7.06
CA TRP A 131 6.32 -15.58 6.73
C TRP A 131 6.22 -15.35 5.23
N ASP A 132 5.03 -15.38 4.70
CA ASP A 132 4.78 -15.03 3.30
C ASP A 132 3.43 -14.34 3.11
N ALA A 133 3.31 -13.61 2.01
CA ALA A 133 2.08 -12.99 1.58
C ALA A 133 1.98 -13.00 0.06
N THR A 134 0.82 -13.44 -0.45
CA THR A 134 0.48 -13.39 -1.87
C THR A 134 -0.64 -12.40 -2.07
N PHE A 135 -0.39 -11.35 -2.82
CA PHE A 135 -1.32 -10.23 -2.97
C PHE A 135 -1.17 -9.52 -4.32
N ARG A 136 -2.16 -8.68 -4.61
CA ARG A 136 -2.18 -7.74 -5.71
C ARG A 136 -2.74 -6.41 -5.23
N ILE A 137 -2.25 -5.30 -5.77
CA ILE A 137 -2.72 -3.96 -5.43
C ILE A 137 -3.11 -3.23 -6.70
N LEU A 138 -4.37 -2.84 -6.80
CA LEU A 138 -4.90 -1.93 -7.81
C LEU A 138 -5.08 -0.55 -7.18
N VAL A 139 -4.89 0.49 -7.95
CA VAL A 139 -5.05 1.87 -7.47
C VAL A 139 -5.84 2.70 -8.48
N CYS A 140 -6.78 3.47 -7.97
CA CYS A 140 -7.46 4.52 -8.73
C CYS A 140 -6.97 5.87 -8.23
N CYS A 141 -6.49 6.69 -9.15
CA CYS A 141 -5.99 8.01 -8.86
C CYS A 141 -6.89 9.08 -9.47
N ASN A 142 -7.11 10.15 -8.74
CA ASN A 142 -7.91 11.28 -9.17
C ASN A 142 -7.00 12.47 -9.49
N ALA A 143 -7.02 12.91 -10.73
CA ALA A 143 -6.35 14.12 -11.13
C ALA A 143 -7.24 15.33 -10.85
N ALA A 144 -6.65 16.40 -10.30
CA ALA A 144 -7.34 17.67 -10.23
C ALA A 144 -7.68 18.14 -11.64
N ALA A 145 -8.92 18.57 -11.84
CA ALA A 145 -9.28 19.22 -13.10
C ALA A 145 -8.48 20.51 -13.20
N THR A 146 -7.62 20.62 -14.20
CA THR A 146 -7.01 21.89 -14.54
C THR A 146 -8.07 22.77 -15.12
N VAL A 147 -8.48 23.80 -14.36
CA VAL A 147 -9.26 24.87 -14.92
C VAL A 147 -8.31 25.62 -15.86
N ALA A 148 -8.55 25.53 -17.16
CA ALA A 148 -7.91 26.46 -18.05
C ALA A 148 -8.28 27.86 -17.61
N GLN A 149 -7.30 28.61 -17.17
CA GLN A 149 -7.50 30.03 -16.88
C GLN A 149 -7.96 30.73 -18.15
N PRO A 150 -9.02 31.51 -18.11
CA PRO A 150 -9.45 32.28 -19.27
C PRO A 150 -8.41 33.27 -19.71
#